data_d77b57bc18a31782d05237403520c543
#
_entry.id   d77b57bc18a31782d05237403520c543
#
_cell.length_a   1.000
_cell.length_b   1.000
_cell.length_c   1.000
_cell.angle_alpha   90.00
_cell.angle_beta   90.00
_cell.angle_gamma   90.00
#
_symmetry.space_group_name_H-M   'P 1'
#
loop_
_entity.id
_entity.type
_entity.pdbx_description
1 polymer ?
#
loop_
_entity_poly.entity_id
_entity_poly.type
_entity_poly.pdbx_seq_one_letter_code
_entity_poly.pdbx_strand_id
1 'polypeptide(L)'
;MRQLFLVMLLTFVSTSAMAVWTMVGDNVNADLYVDFSTIKRTGNTVKSWSMNDYKKIQDGEKDKYLSEVAQNEYDCKEETAKLLALIIHSENMAQGRVVYSNLNVHVEAAPIPPNSSGRILWKRVCGK
;
A
#
# COMPACT_ATOMS: atom_id res chain seq x y z
N MET A 1 2.48 59.04 -16.02
CA MET A 1 1.65 57.97 -15.48
C MET A 1 2.47 56.69 -15.42
N ARG A 2 2.86 56.28 -14.23
CA ARG A 2 3.58 55.02 -14.01
C ARG A 2 2.55 53.95 -13.75
N GLN A 3 2.36 53.02 -14.70
CA GLN A 3 1.59 51.80 -14.47
C GLN A 3 2.50 50.80 -13.75
N LEU A 4 2.19 50.56 -12.48
CA LEU A 4 2.76 49.44 -11.73
C LEU A 4 2.11 48.14 -12.24
N PHE A 5 2.88 47.36 -13.00
CA PHE A 5 2.51 45.97 -13.28
C PHE A 5 2.80 45.13 -12.03
N LEU A 6 1.75 44.80 -11.30
CA LEU A 6 1.81 43.88 -10.18
C LEU A 6 1.90 42.46 -10.78
N VAL A 7 3.11 41.92 -10.89
CA VAL A 7 3.33 40.53 -11.26
C VAL A 7 2.96 39.67 -10.06
N MET A 8 1.76 39.10 -10.10
CA MET A 8 1.29 38.13 -9.10
C MET A 8 2.01 36.83 -9.34
N LEU A 9 3.06 36.56 -8.56
CA LEU A 9 3.80 35.31 -8.59
C LEU A 9 2.91 34.22 -7.97
N LEU A 10 2.22 33.43 -8.81
CA LEU A 10 1.53 32.22 -8.37
C LEU A 10 2.59 31.18 -7.99
N THR A 11 2.88 31.07 -6.71
CA THR A 11 3.66 29.96 -6.17
C THR A 11 2.77 28.72 -6.18
N PHE A 12 3.00 27.83 -7.14
CA PHE A 12 2.42 26.49 -7.11
C PHE A 12 3.09 25.72 -5.97
N VAL A 13 2.39 25.63 -4.82
CA VAL A 13 2.77 24.70 -3.77
C VAL A 13 2.35 23.32 -4.26
N SER A 14 3.29 22.57 -4.84
CA SER A 14 3.06 21.17 -5.15
C SER A 14 3.04 20.38 -3.84
N THR A 15 1.84 20.05 -3.36
CA THR A 15 1.67 19.11 -2.26
C THR A 15 1.89 17.71 -2.82
N SER A 16 3.07 17.13 -2.59
CA SER A 16 3.28 15.71 -2.83
C SER A 16 2.42 14.92 -1.83
N ALA A 17 1.46 14.13 -2.35
CA ALA A 17 0.69 13.23 -1.51
C ALA A 17 1.64 12.14 -0.99
N MET A 18 1.96 12.18 0.31
CA MET A 18 2.71 11.11 0.98
C MET A 18 1.75 10.05 1.49
N ALA A 19 2.13 8.76 1.35
CA ALA A 19 1.40 7.66 1.95
C ALA A 19 1.33 7.84 3.47
N VAL A 20 0.14 7.63 4.04
CA VAL A 20 -0.10 7.68 5.49
C VAL A 20 -0.31 6.25 5.98
N TRP A 21 0.74 5.64 6.47
CA TRP A 21 0.71 4.26 6.95
C TRP A 21 0.17 4.18 8.38
N THR A 22 -0.93 3.42 8.55
CA THR A 22 -1.51 3.12 9.86
C THR A 22 -1.27 1.65 10.17
N MET A 23 -0.63 1.35 11.29
CA MET A 23 -0.40 -0.02 11.73
C MET A 23 -1.74 -0.66 12.13
N VAL A 24 -2.03 -1.82 11.55
CA VAL A 24 -3.29 -2.54 11.76
C VAL A 24 -3.10 -3.90 12.43
N GLY A 25 -1.89 -4.36 12.55
CA GLY A 25 -1.56 -5.64 13.17
C GLY A 25 -0.11 -6.00 12.95
N ASP A 26 0.26 -7.19 13.39
CA ASP A 26 1.58 -7.74 13.19
C ASP A 26 1.55 -9.27 13.18
N ASN A 27 2.66 -9.85 12.78
CA ASN A 27 2.96 -11.26 12.95
C ASN A 27 4.44 -11.41 13.36
N VAL A 28 4.93 -12.65 13.46
CA VAL A 28 6.32 -12.90 13.88
C VAL A 28 7.36 -12.33 12.89
N ASN A 29 6.97 -12.06 11.66
CA ASN A 29 7.88 -11.63 10.59
C ASN A 29 7.77 -10.14 10.25
N ALA A 30 6.59 -9.53 10.40
CA ALA A 30 6.33 -8.18 9.91
C ALA A 30 5.29 -7.43 10.73
N ASP A 31 5.38 -6.11 10.69
CA ASP A 31 4.32 -5.19 11.06
C ASP A 31 3.46 -4.89 9.83
N LEU A 32 2.13 -4.86 10.00
CA LEU A 32 1.16 -4.69 8.93
C LEU A 32 0.57 -3.29 8.96
N TYR A 33 0.58 -2.62 7.81
CA TYR A 33 0.08 -1.25 7.66
C TYR A 33 -0.93 -1.15 6.53
N VAL A 34 -1.88 -0.22 6.67
CA VAL A 34 -2.82 0.17 5.60
C VAL A 34 -2.76 1.68 5.44
N ASP A 35 -2.79 2.14 4.20
CA ASP A 35 -3.07 3.53 3.89
C ASP A 35 -4.58 3.68 3.63
N PHE A 36 -5.32 4.10 4.67
CA PHE A 36 -6.77 4.24 4.60
C PHE A 36 -7.23 5.33 3.63
N SER A 37 -6.36 6.27 3.26
CA SER A 37 -6.67 7.30 2.27
C SER A 37 -6.79 6.73 0.85
N THR A 38 -6.26 5.53 0.61
CA THR A 38 -6.30 4.86 -0.69
C THR A 38 -7.51 3.95 -0.91
N ILE A 39 -8.33 3.77 0.12
CA ILE A 39 -9.47 2.85 0.07
C ILE A 39 -10.49 3.33 -0.96
N LYS A 40 -10.84 2.44 -1.88
CA LYS A 40 -11.90 2.63 -2.88
C LYS A 40 -12.87 1.46 -2.82
N ARG A 41 -14.11 1.77 -2.48
CA ARG A 41 -15.19 0.77 -2.39
C ARG A 41 -16.05 0.82 -3.66
N THR A 42 -16.30 -0.35 -4.25
CA THR A 42 -17.22 -0.53 -5.39
C THR A 42 -18.07 -1.77 -5.11
N GLY A 43 -19.32 -1.57 -4.69
CA GLY A 43 -20.19 -2.67 -4.27
C GLY A 43 -19.59 -3.43 -3.10
N ASN A 44 -19.38 -4.74 -3.27
CA ASN A 44 -18.77 -5.62 -2.26
C ASN A 44 -17.24 -5.66 -2.31
N THR A 45 -16.61 -4.96 -3.25
CA THR A 45 -15.14 -4.96 -3.39
C THR A 45 -14.53 -3.67 -2.86
N VAL A 46 -13.33 -3.81 -2.28
CA VAL A 46 -12.54 -2.70 -1.73
C VAL A 46 -11.10 -2.83 -2.21
N LYS A 47 -10.59 -1.77 -2.84
CA LYS A 47 -9.16 -1.66 -3.17
C LYS A 47 -8.46 -0.86 -2.09
N SER A 48 -7.26 -1.29 -1.72
CA SER A 48 -6.41 -0.54 -0.79
C SER A 48 -4.94 -0.85 -1.00
N TRP A 49 -4.10 0.10 -0.61
CA TRP A 49 -2.67 -0.12 -0.48
C TRP A 49 -2.33 -0.50 0.96
N SER A 50 -1.50 -1.52 1.09
CA SER A 50 -1.00 -2.02 2.37
C SER A 50 0.51 -2.24 2.31
N MET A 51 1.13 -2.42 3.46
CA MET A 51 2.56 -2.64 3.58
C MET A 51 2.86 -3.72 4.61
N ASN A 52 3.77 -4.61 4.25
CA ASN A 52 4.46 -5.49 5.20
C ASN A 52 5.82 -4.85 5.49
N ASP A 53 6.03 -4.46 6.73
CA ASP A 53 7.30 -3.92 7.19
C ASP A 53 8.01 -5.01 7.99
N TYR A 54 9.06 -5.59 7.40
CA TYR A 54 9.70 -6.79 7.94
C TYR A 54 10.61 -6.48 9.11
N LYS A 55 10.54 -7.33 10.14
CA LYS A 55 11.36 -7.23 11.35
C LYS A 55 12.81 -7.66 11.12
N LYS A 56 13.04 -8.45 10.08
CA LYS A 56 14.38 -8.93 9.66
C LYS A 56 14.52 -8.84 8.15
N ILE A 57 15.74 -8.70 7.68
CA ILE A 57 16.08 -8.72 6.25
C ILE A 57 15.55 -9.99 5.60
N GLN A 58 14.86 -9.84 4.48
CA GLN A 58 14.37 -10.91 3.64
C GLN A 58 15.31 -11.13 2.45
N ASP A 59 15.40 -12.37 2.00
CA ASP A 59 16.18 -12.72 0.81
C ASP A 59 15.27 -12.77 -0.41
N GLY A 60 15.47 -11.81 -1.33
CA GLY A 60 14.81 -11.81 -2.63
C GLY A 60 15.64 -12.56 -3.68
N GLU A 61 15.07 -12.76 -4.88
CA GLU A 61 15.77 -13.42 -5.98
C GLU A 61 17.04 -12.70 -6.42
N LYS A 62 17.03 -11.38 -6.41
CA LYS A 62 18.13 -10.53 -6.87
C LYS A 62 18.77 -9.71 -5.76
N ASP A 63 18.00 -9.39 -4.72
CA ASP A 63 18.43 -8.45 -3.70
C ASP A 63 17.71 -8.68 -2.37
N LYS A 64 18.30 -8.18 -1.29
CA LYS A 64 17.70 -8.21 0.05
C LYS A 64 16.71 -7.05 0.20
N TYR A 65 15.68 -7.25 1.01
CA TYR A 65 14.64 -6.25 1.21
C TYR A 65 14.07 -6.26 2.64
N LEU A 66 13.41 -5.16 3.03
CA LEU A 66 12.83 -4.97 4.36
C LEU A 66 11.38 -4.53 4.35
N SER A 67 10.80 -4.16 3.20
CA SER A 67 9.38 -3.84 3.13
C SER A 67 8.79 -4.15 1.77
N GLU A 68 7.49 -4.47 1.76
CA GLU A 68 6.67 -4.70 0.57
C GLU A 68 5.43 -3.83 0.64
N VAL A 69 5.14 -3.14 -0.43
CA VAL A 69 3.91 -2.37 -0.60
C VAL A 69 3.07 -3.06 -1.67
N ALA A 70 1.80 -3.31 -1.36
CA ALA A 70 0.91 -4.04 -2.26
C ALA A 70 -0.45 -3.36 -2.37
N GLN A 71 -1.00 -3.35 -3.58
CA GLN A 71 -2.41 -3.03 -3.78
C GLN A 71 -3.19 -4.34 -3.94
N ASN A 72 -4.22 -4.51 -3.13
CA ASN A 72 -5.12 -5.64 -3.21
C ASN A 72 -6.55 -5.17 -3.43
N GLU A 73 -7.33 -6.00 -4.10
CA GLU A 73 -8.77 -5.91 -4.17
C GLU A 73 -9.37 -7.02 -3.32
N TYR A 74 -10.13 -6.62 -2.31
CA TYR A 74 -10.81 -7.55 -1.40
C TYR A 74 -12.29 -7.64 -1.75
N ASP A 75 -12.84 -8.85 -1.75
CA ASP A 75 -14.28 -9.07 -1.75
C ASP A 75 -14.74 -9.27 -0.30
N CYS A 76 -15.53 -8.31 0.21
CA CYS A 76 -15.97 -8.33 1.60
C CYS A 76 -17.08 -9.35 1.86
N LYS A 77 -17.76 -9.81 0.81
CA LYS A 77 -18.80 -10.84 0.88
C LYS A 77 -18.23 -12.24 0.70
N GLU A 78 -17.41 -12.45 -0.34
CA GLU A 78 -16.85 -13.76 -0.69
C GLU A 78 -15.54 -14.07 0.07
N GLU A 79 -15.01 -13.10 0.82
CA GLU A 79 -13.78 -13.26 1.62
C GLU A 79 -12.57 -13.69 0.77
N THR A 80 -12.41 -13.02 -0.38
CA THR A 80 -11.29 -13.26 -1.30
C THR A 80 -10.41 -12.01 -1.41
N ALA A 81 -9.18 -12.22 -1.86
CA ALA A 81 -8.23 -11.15 -2.16
C ALA A 81 -7.57 -11.40 -3.52
N LYS A 82 -7.31 -10.31 -4.24
CA LYS A 82 -6.64 -10.32 -5.53
C LYS A 82 -5.51 -9.28 -5.51
N LEU A 83 -4.28 -9.74 -5.74
CA LEU A 83 -3.13 -8.84 -5.83
C LEU A 83 -3.16 -8.09 -7.17
N LEU A 84 -3.09 -6.76 -7.11
CA LEU A 84 -3.10 -5.89 -8.30
C LEU A 84 -1.73 -5.27 -8.57
N ALA A 85 -0.95 -4.97 -7.54
CA ALA A 85 0.36 -4.34 -7.66
C ALA A 85 1.25 -4.71 -6.49
N LEU A 86 2.56 -4.76 -6.74
CA LEU A 86 3.57 -5.09 -5.73
C LEU A 86 4.82 -4.25 -5.97
N ILE A 87 5.31 -3.60 -4.91
CA ILE A 87 6.56 -2.85 -4.91
C ILE A 87 7.36 -3.29 -3.69
N ILE A 88 8.61 -3.71 -3.90
CA ILE A 88 9.49 -4.18 -2.84
C ILE A 88 10.62 -3.18 -2.65
N HIS A 89 10.86 -2.78 -1.40
CA HIS A 89 11.86 -1.78 -1.02
C HIS A 89 12.98 -2.39 -0.20
N SER A 90 14.20 -1.88 -0.41
CA SER A 90 15.39 -2.37 0.28
C SER A 90 15.39 -2.08 1.79
N GLU A 91 14.70 -1.04 2.22
CA GLU A 91 14.65 -0.61 3.62
C GLU A 91 13.24 -0.69 4.20
N ASN A 92 13.14 -0.51 5.53
CA ASN A 92 11.86 -0.48 6.22
C ASN A 92 10.98 0.70 5.77
N MET A 93 9.69 0.60 6.00
CA MET A 93 8.70 1.66 5.80
C MET A 93 8.66 2.21 4.37
N ALA A 94 8.80 1.33 3.38
CA ALA A 94 8.80 1.68 1.96
C ALA A 94 9.88 2.71 1.59
N GLN A 95 11.02 2.63 2.26
CA GLN A 95 12.17 3.49 2.02
C GLN A 95 13.27 2.76 1.26
N GLY A 96 14.29 3.50 0.89
CA GLY A 96 15.43 2.96 0.17
C GLY A 96 15.15 2.70 -1.30
N ARG A 97 15.91 1.80 -1.88
CA ARG A 97 15.85 1.48 -3.30
C ARG A 97 14.69 0.54 -3.61
N VAL A 98 13.99 0.74 -4.71
CA VAL A 98 13.02 -0.22 -5.23
C VAL A 98 13.79 -1.41 -5.83
N VAL A 99 13.62 -2.60 -5.24
CA VAL A 99 14.28 -3.83 -5.70
C VAL A 99 13.41 -4.65 -6.64
N TYR A 100 12.09 -4.43 -6.61
CA TYR A 100 11.12 -5.03 -7.52
C TYR A 100 9.89 -4.14 -7.62
N SER A 101 9.30 -4.04 -8.81
CA SER A 101 8.06 -3.31 -9.03
C SER A 101 7.25 -3.96 -10.16
N ASN A 102 5.98 -4.26 -9.86
CA ASN A 102 4.99 -4.66 -10.86
C ASN A 102 3.66 -4.01 -10.51
N LEU A 103 3.26 -3.02 -11.28
CA LEU A 103 2.02 -2.27 -11.06
C LEU A 103 0.82 -2.84 -11.84
N ASN A 104 1.00 -3.96 -12.52
CA ASN A 104 -0.03 -4.59 -13.34
C ASN A 104 0.04 -6.12 -13.19
N VAL A 105 -0.21 -6.58 -11.97
CA VAL A 105 -0.20 -8.01 -11.65
C VAL A 105 -1.47 -8.67 -12.17
N HIS A 106 -1.31 -9.79 -12.88
CA HIS A 106 -2.40 -10.59 -13.42
C HIS A 106 -2.47 -11.94 -12.70
N VAL A 107 -3.23 -11.98 -11.59
CA VAL A 107 -3.49 -13.20 -10.82
C VAL A 107 -4.98 -13.30 -10.52
N GLU A 108 -5.45 -14.53 -10.29
CA GLU A 108 -6.83 -14.78 -9.89
C GLU A 108 -7.05 -14.38 -8.42
N ALA A 109 -8.28 -13.97 -8.09
CA ALA A 109 -8.71 -13.81 -6.72
C ALA A 109 -8.66 -15.17 -6.00
N ALA A 110 -8.20 -15.17 -4.77
CA ALA A 110 -8.06 -16.38 -3.96
C ALA A 110 -8.73 -16.22 -2.58
N PRO A 111 -9.27 -17.31 -2.02
CA PRO A 111 -9.79 -17.29 -0.66
C PRO A 111 -8.70 -16.85 0.34
N ILE A 112 -9.11 -16.06 1.33
CA ILE A 112 -8.21 -15.59 2.38
C ILE A 112 -8.19 -16.62 3.50
N PRO A 113 -7.04 -17.24 3.82
CA PRO A 113 -6.95 -18.20 4.92
C PRO A 113 -7.31 -17.56 6.25
N PRO A 114 -8.00 -18.28 7.15
CA PRO A 114 -8.21 -17.79 8.51
C PRO A 114 -6.87 -17.63 9.24
N ASN A 115 -6.80 -16.70 10.20
CA ASN A 115 -5.60 -16.42 10.99
C ASN A 115 -4.35 -16.01 10.18
N SER A 116 -4.55 -15.54 8.95
CA SER A 116 -3.47 -15.00 8.12
C SER A 116 -3.35 -13.48 8.24
N SER A 117 -2.22 -12.93 7.79
CA SER A 117 -2.05 -11.47 7.65
C SER A 117 -3.07 -10.88 6.68
N GLY A 118 -3.38 -11.58 5.61
CA GLY A 118 -4.43 -11.19 4.68
C GLY A 118 -5.80 -11.05 5.35
N ARG A 119 -6.11 -11.90 6.32
CA ARG A 119 -7.36 -11.84 7.08
C ARG A 119 -7.41 -10.59 7.98
N ILE A 120 -6.30 -10.21 8.59
CA ILE A 120 -6.19 -8.97 9.37
C ILE A 120 -6.47 -7.75 8.48
N LEU A 121 -5.83 -7.69 7.32
CA LEU A 121 -6.02 -6.62 6.34
C LEU A 121 -7.47 -6.57 5.82
N TRP A 122 -8.02 -7.71 5.44
CA TRP A 122 -9.40 -7.82 4.95
C TRP A 122 -10.42 -7.29 5.97
N LYS A 123 -10.29 -7.70 7.25
CA LYS A 123 -11.18 -7.22 8.32
C LYS A 123 -11.12 -5.70 8.46
N ARG A 124 -9.93 -5.14 8.41
CA ARG A 124 -9.75 -3.69 8.60
C ARG A 124 -10.31 -2.89 7.43
N VAL A 125 -10.05 -3.30 6.20
CA VAL A 125 -10.52 -2.56 5.02
C VAL A 125 -12.01 -2.79 4.74
N CYS A 126 -12.55 -3.94 5.09
CA CYS A 126 -13.98 -4.24 4.95
C CYS A 126 -14.84 -3.75 6.13
N GLY A 127 -14.23 -3.31 7.23
CA GLY A 127 -14.96 -2.84 8.41
C GLY A 127 -15.63 -3.97 9.21
N LYS A 128 -14.97 -5.11 9.27
CA LYS A 128 -15.49 -6.32 9.93
C LYS A 128 -14.86 -6.56 11.28
#